data_997c6ddf819335b8be12b8d8812225ca
#
_entry.id   997c6ddf819335b8be12b8d8812225ca
#
_cell.length_a   1.000
_cell.length_b   1.000
_cell.length_c   1.000
_cell.angle_alpha   90.00
_cell.angle_beta   90.00
_cell.angle_gamma   90.00
#
_symmetry.space_group_name_H-M   'P 1'
#
loop_
_entity.id
_entity.type
_entity.pdbx_description
1 polymer ?
#
loop_
_entity_poly.entity_id
_entity_poly.type
_entity_poly.pdbx_seq_one_letter_code
_entity_poly.pdbx_strand_id
1 'polypeptide(L)'
;GATLTDSAKLLGIFKETQNLTAQQAENLLISTTELAVANNVAPDKILADVAQNTEFFAKFAEDGGENILRAAVQAKKLGLELTDIEKITSGLLDFQNSLNAEIEASVLLGRNINLQKARELALANDVEGATAAVVEQLGSAEEFNKLNAIQRQKLADLAGLEVSALSKIVNKEKEALTLSSALSKQQVDIIP
;
A
#
# COMPACT_ATOMS: atom_id res chain seq x y z
N GLY A 1 -10.13 -6.38 19.00
CA GLY A 1 -9.93 -7.34 17.93
C GLY A 1 -10.96 -7.15 16.82
N ALA A 2 -10.71 -7.74 15.66
CA ALA A 2 -11.72 -7.80 14.61
C ALA A 2 -13.02 -8.32 15.20
N THR A 3 -14.13 -7.72 14.81
CA THR A 3 -15.43 -8.20 15.29
C THR A 3 -15.65 -9.61 14.75
N LEU A 4 -16.39 -10.44 15.48
CA LEU A 4 -16.82 -11.76 14.98
C LEU A 4 -17.50 -11.64 13.60
N THR A 5 -18.16 -10.51 13.37
CA THR A 5 -18.81 -10.17 12.10
C THR A 5 -17.81 -10.00 10.97
N ASP A 6 -16.69 -9.30 11.18
CA ASP A 6 -15.67 -9.08 10.14
C ASP A 6 -14.97 -10.39 9.78
N SER A 7 -14.62 -11.21 10.79
CA SER A 7 -14.00 -12.52 10.56
C SER A 7 -14.94 -13.47 9.82
N ALA A 8 -16.23 -13.51 10.19
CA ALA A 8 -17.23 -14.33 9.51
C ALA A 8 -17.45 -13.87 8.05
N LYS A 9 -17.49 -12.55 7.81
CA LYS A 9 -17.61 -11.97 6.47
C LYS A 9 -16.40 -12.35 5.61
N LEU A 10 -15.17 -12.25 6.13
CA LEU A 10 -13.97 -12.63 5.43
C LEU A 10 -13.92 -14.11 5.08
N LEU A 11 -14.30 -14.99 6.01
CA LEU A 11 -14.42 -16.42 5.71
C LEU A 11 -15.38 -16.70 4.55
N GLY A 12 -16.50 -15.96 4.48
CA GLY A 12 -17.43 -16.01 3.35
C GLY A 12 -16.78 -15.57 2.05
N ILE A 13 -16.12 -14.41 2.04
CA ILE A 13 -15.43 -13.86 0.89
C ILE A 13 -14.37 -14.85 0.36
N PHE A 14 -13.51 -15.39 1.22
CA PHE A 14 -12.46 -16.33 0.83
C PHE A 14 -13.03 -17.61 0.22
N LYS A 15 -14.13 -18.11 0.75
CA LYS A 15 -14.82 -19.27 0.18
C LYS A 15 -15.46 -18.98 -1.17
N GLU A 16 -16.15 -17.87 -1.30
CA GLU A 16 -16.91 -17.51 -2.50
C GLU A 16 -16.02 -17.03 -3.65
N THR A 17 -14.97 -16.26 -3.35
CA THR A 17 -14.11 -15.66 -4.38
C THR A 17 -12.88 -16.50 -4.71
N GLN A 18 -12.31 -17.20 -3.72
CA GLN A 18 -11.07 -17.98 -3.87
C GLN A 18 -11.27 -19.48 -3.75
N ASN A 19 -12.50 -19.93 -3.57
CA ASN A 19 -12.86 -21.35 -3.41
C ASN A 19 -12.05 -22.06 -2.30
N LEU A 20 -11.70 -21.35 -1.23
CA LEU A 20 -10.95 -21.92 -0.12
C LEU A 20 -11.85 -22.81 0.75
N THR A 21 -11.26 -23.87 1.28
CA THR A 21 -11.90 -24.65 2.36
C THR A 21 -11.96 -23.81 3.65
N ALA A 22 -12.82 -24.16 4.58
CA ALA A 22 -12.91 -23.49 5.87
C ALA A 22 -11.55 -23.46 6.60
N GLN A 23 -10.81 -24.57 6.57
CA GLN A 23 -9.50 -24.66 7.21
C GLN A 23 -8.45 -23.76 6.53
N GLN A 24 -8.46 -23.66 5.20
CA GLN A 24 -7.54 -22.77 4.46
C GLN A 24 -7.86 -21.30 4.77
N ALA A 25 -9.14 -20.94 4.79
CA ALA A 25 -9.57 -19.59 5.12
C ALA A 25 -9.21 -19.19 6.58
N GLU A 26 -9.36 -20.13 7.53
CA GLU A 26 -8.93 -19.92 8.92
C GLU A 26 -7.42 -19.75 9.03
N ASN A 27 -6.64 -20.60 8.38
CA ASN A 27 -5.18 -20.46 8.35
C ASN A 27 -4.74 -19.12 7.77
N LEU A 28 -5.41 -18.65 6.72
CA LEU A 28 -5.14 -17.34 6.12
C LEU A 28 -5.43 -16.18 7.10
N LEU A 29 -6.49 -16.24 7.90
CA LEU A 29 -6.75 -15.25 8.94
C LEU A 29 -5.69 -15.27 10.03
N ILE A 30 -5.22 -16.47 10.43
CA ILE A 30 -4.17 -16.61 11.45
C ILE A 30 -2.86 -16.01 10.92
N SER A 31 -2.41 -16.41 9.73
CA SER A 31 -1.16 -15.90 9.14
C SER A 31 -1.21 -14.37 8.90
N THR A 32 -2.38 -13.84 8.54
CA THR A 32 -2.59 -12.39 8.41
C THR A 32 -2.45 -11.69 9.76
N THR A 33 -3.01 -12.27 10.81
CA THR A 33 -2.90 -11.74 12.18
C THR A 33 -1.44 -11.72 12.64
N GLU A 34 -0.70 -12.79 12.39
CA GLU A 34 0.73 -12.89 12.71
C GLU A 34 1.55 -11.87 11.92
N LEU A 35 1.28 -11.73 10.62
CA LEU A 35 1.95 -10.75 9.77
C LEU A 35 1.69 -9.30 10.24
N ALA A 36 0.45 -8.98 10.60
CA ALA A 36 0.08 -7.67 11.11
C ALA A 36 0.82 -7.35 12.42
N VAL A 37 0.82 -8.28 13.38
CA VAL A 37 1.54 -8.14 14.65
C VAL A 37 3.04 -7.97 14.43
N ALA A 38 3.65 -8.78 13.55
CA ALA A 38 5.06 -8.69 13.21
C ALA A 38 5.45 -7.32 12.60
N ASN A 39 4.50 -6.64 11.98
CA ASN A 39 4.69 -5.31 11.40
C ASN A 39 4.17 -4.16 12.29
N ASN A 40 3.83 -4.42 13.55
CA ASN A 40 3.25 -3.44 14.48
C ASN A 40 1.95 -2.78 13.96
N VAL A 41 1.15 -3.54 13.22
CA VAL A 41 -0.16 -3.12 12.72
C VAL A 41 -1.24 -3.88 13.50
N ALA A 42 -2.33 -3.18 13.84
CA ALA A 42 -3.44 -3.79 14.53
C ALA A 42 -4.22 -4.76 13.60
N PRO A 43 -4.28 -6.07 13.89
CA PRO A 43 -4.89 -7.07 13.01
C PRO A 43 -6.37 -6.79 12.71
N ASP A 44 -7.12 -6.29 13.69
CA ASP A 44 -8.53 -5.95 13.55
C ASP A 44 -8.76 -4.90 12.45
N LYS A 45 -7.86 -3.93 12.31
CA LYS A 45 -7.93 -2.91 11.27
C LYS A 45 -7.67 -3.48 9.89
N ILE A 46 -6.74 -4.45 9.75
CA ILE A 46 -6.49 -5.13 8.48
C ILE A 46 -7.72 -5.93 8.07
N LEU A 47 -8.25 -6.76 8.97
CA LEU A 47 -9.39 -7.62 8.67
C LEU A 47 -10.65 -6.80 8.35
N ALA A 48 -10.90 -5.70 9.07
CA ALA A 48 -12.01 -4.80 8.79
C ALA A 48 -11.86 -4.11 7.43
N ASP A 49 -10.65 -3.65 7.09
CA ASP A 49 -10.36 -2.98 5.82
C ASP A 49 -10.59 -3.92 4.62
N VAL A 50 -10.07 -5.15 4.68
CA VAL A 50 -10.30 -6.17 3.64
C VAL A 50 -11.78 -6.54 3.54
N ALA A 51 -12.48 -6.71 4.68
CA ALA A 51 -13.91 -7.02 4.70
C ALA A 51 -14.80 -5.91 4.09
N GLN A 52 -14.31 -4.67 4.04
CA GLN A 52 -15.01 -3.54 3.42
C GLN A 52 -14.68 -3.39 1.93
N ASN A 53 -13.55 -3.94 1.46
CA ASN A 53 -13.05 -3.80 0.09
C ASN A 53 -13.21 -5.11 -0.72
N THR A 54 -14.40 -5.70 -0.69
CA THR A 54 -14.69 -7.01 -1.30
C THR A 54 -14.53 -7.03 -2.81
N GLU A 55 -14.87 -5.94 -3.49
CA GLU A 55 -14.75 -5.80 -4.94
C GLU A 55 -13.27 -5.79 -5.36
N PHE A 56 -12.45 -5.02 -4.65
CA PHE A 56 -11.01 -5.01 -4.87
C PHE A 56 -10.40 -6.39 -4.62
N PHE A 57 -10.81 -7.06 -3.53
CA PHE A 57 -10.39 -8.42 -3.25
C PHE A 57 -10.76 -9.38 -4.38
N ALA A 58 -12.02 -9.37 -4.83
CA ALA A 58 -12.48 -10.25 -5.91
C ALA A 58 -11.73 -10.01 -7.23
N LYS A 59 -11.35 -8.75 -7.51
CA LYS A 59 -10.67 -8.35 -8.76
C LYS A 59 -9.19 -8.69 -8.80
N PHE A 60 -8.48 -8.55 -7.68
CA PHE A 60 -7.03 -8.60 -7.63
C PHE A 60 -6.45 -9.73 -6.77
N ALA A 61 -7.28 -10.50 -6.06
CA ALA A 61 -6.78 -11.55 -5.19
C ALA A 61 -6.14 -12.69 -5.98
N GLU A 62 -4.94 -13.05 -5.57
CA GLU A 62 -4.17 -14.22 -5.99
C GLU A 62 -3.69 -15.01 -4.77
N ASP A 63 -3.26 -16.23 -4.98
CA ASP A 63 -2.76 -17.11 -3.91
C ASP A 63 -3.73 -17.24 -2.73
N GLY A 64 -5.03 -17.37 -3.05
CA GLY A 64 -6.09 -17.42 -2.04
C GLY A 64 -6.40 -16.09 -1.38
N GLY A 65 -5.86 -14.97 -1.87
CA GLY A 65 -6.04 -13.61 -1.33
C GLY A 65 -4.87 -13.14 -0.45
N GLU A 66 -3.82 -13.92 -0.32
CA GLU A 66 -2.66 -13.55 0.50
C GLU A 66 -2.00 -12.26 0.03
N ASN A 67 -1.92 -12.03 -1.30
CA ASN A 67 -1.39 -10.79 -1.88
C ASN A 67 -2.15 -9.55 -1.40
N ILE A 68 -3.47 -9.60 -1.29
CA ILE A 68 -4.30 -8.47 -0.82
C ILE A 68 -4.11 -8.24 0.69
N LEU A 69 -3.98 -9.32 1.46
CA LEU A 69 -3.74 -9.20 2.90
C LEU A 69 -2.36 -8.59 3.19
N ARG A 70 -1.33 -8.96 2.44
CA ARG A 70 -0.01 -8.30 2.52
C ARG A 70 -0.10 -6.83 2.12
N ALA A 71 -0.80 -6.52 1.03
CA ALA A 71 -1.02 -5.13 0.59
C ALA A 71 -1.76 -4.31 1.65
N ALA A 72 -2.75 -4.89 2.35
CA ALA A 72 -3.46 -4.22 3.44
C ALA A 72 -2.54 -3.91 4.65
N VAL A 73 -1.64 -4.83 5.00
CA VAL A 73 -0.62 -4.57 6.04
C VAL A 73 0.31 -3.44 5.61
N GLN A 74 0.80 -3.46 4.37
CA GLN A 74 1.65 -2.40 3.83
C GLN A 74 0.94 -1.05 3.78
N ALA A 75 -0.34 -1.02 3.36
CA ALA A 75 -1.16 0.19 3.38
C ALA A 75 -1.18 0.82 4.77
N LYS A 76 -1.49 0.05 5.81
CA LYS A 76 -1.52 0.55 7.20
C LYS A 76 -0.16 1.06 7.69
N LYS A 77 0.94 0.42 7.28
CA LYS A 77 2.30 0.93 7.58
C LYS A 77 2.56 2.31 6.97
N LEU A 78 2.04 2.55 5.77
CA LEU A 78 2.12 3.83 5.07
C LEU A 78 1.08 4.86 5.56
N GLY A 79 0.18 4.47 6.46
CA GLY A 79 -0.92 5.32 6.93
C GLY A 79 -2.07 5.44 5.91
N LEU A 80 -2.19 4.45 5.02
CA LEU A 80 -3.22 4.32 3.99
C LEU A 80 -4.29 3.31 4.39
N GLU A 81 -5.40 3.35 3.64
CA GLU A 81 -6.45 2.33 3.61
C GLU A 81 -6.32 1.47 2.35
N LEU A 82 -6.94 0.30 2.34
CA LEU A 82 -6.92 -0.59 1.16
C LEU A 82 -7.60 0.07 -0.05
N THR A 83 -8.57 0.95 0.16
CA THR A 83 -9.17 1.79 -0.89
C THR A 83 -8.18 2.72 -1.56
N ASP A 84 -7.13 3.18 -0.86
CA ASP A 84 -6.08 3.99 -1.46
C ASP A 84 -5.19 3.12 -2.36
N ILE A 85 -4.91 1.90 -1.94
CA ILE A 85 -4.18 0.91 -2.76
C ILE A 85 -4.98 0.55 -4.03
N GLU A 86 -6.31 0.40 -3.90
CA GLU A 86 -7.20 0.20 -5.05
C GLU A 86 -7.10 1.34 -6.06
N LYS A 87 -7.13 2.59 -5.60
CA LYS A 87 -6.98 3.77 -6.47
C LYS A 87 -5.63 3.78 -7.19
N ILE A 88 -4.54 3.50 -6.45
CA ILE A 88 -3.19 3.39 -7.04
C ILE A 88 -3.19 2.32 -8.13
N THR A 89 -3.62 1.10 -7.80
CA THR A 89 -3.57 -0.04 -8.73
C THR A 89 -4.45 0.19 -9.95
N SER A 90 -5.69 0.65 -9.76
CA SER A 90 -6.61 0.93 -10.85
C SER A 90 -6.13 2.10 -11.72
N GLY A 91 -5.54 3.13 -11.13
CA GLY A 91 -4.94 4.25 -11.85
C GLY A 91 -3.76 3.82 -12.73
N LEU A 92 -2.92 2.90 -12.24
CA LEU A 92 -1.81 2.33 -13.03
C LEU A 92 -2.30 1.51 -14.22
N LEU A 93 -3.44 0.81 -14.09
CA LEU A 93 -4.05 0.01 -15.15
C LEU A 93 -4.79 0.84 -16.19
N ASP A 94 -5.12 2.09 -15.90
CA ASP A 94 -5.53 3.08 -16.91
C ASP A 94 -4.29 3.66 -17.59
N PHE A 95 -3.73 2.87 -18.52
CA PHE A 95 -2.43 3.17 -19.13
C PHE A 95 -2.32 4.56 -19.72
N GLN A 96 -3.35 5.03 -20.41
CA GLN A 96 -3.31 6.32 -21.08
C GLN A 96 -3.25 7.47 -20.07
N ASN A 97 -4.10 7.43 -19.05
CA ASN A 97 -4.13 8.45 -18.02
C ASN A 97 -2.87 8.37 -17.14
N SER A 98 -2.40 7.17 -16.82
CA SER A 98 -1.16 6.95 -16.08
C SER A 98 0.08 7.51 -16.79
N LEU A 99 0.20 7.30 -18.12
CA LEU A 99 1.31 7.85 -18.92
C LEU A 99 1.22 9.37 -19.03
N ASN A 100 0.04 9.93 -19.22
CA ASN A 100 -0.14 11.38 -19.27
C ASN A 100 0.23 12.02 -17.92
N ALA A 101 -0.23 11.45 -16.80
CA ALA A 101 0.10 11.91 -15.46
C ALA A 101 1.61 11.86 -15.18
N GLU A 102 2.30 10.80 -15.63
CA GLU A 102 3.76 10.64 -15.53
C GLU A 102 4.52 11.74 -16.27
N ILE A 103 4.11 12.05 -17.51
CA ILE A 103 4.72 13.09 -18.31
C ILE A 103 4.48 14.47 -17.67
N GLU A 104 3.23 14.78 -17.34
CA GLU A 104 2.86 16.06 -16.71
C GLU A 104 3.60 16.29 -15.39
N ALA A 105 3.64 15.27 -14.53
CA ALA A 105 4.35 15.34 -13.26
C ALA A 105 5.86 15.52 -13.47
N SER A 106 6.46 14.79 -14.42
CA SER A 106 7.89 14.92 -14.73
C SER A 106 8.26 16.33 -15.17
N VAL A 107 7.45 16.93 -16.06
CA VAL A 107 7.65 18.30 -16.54
C VAL A 107 7.49 19.31 -15.40
N LEU A 108 6.40 19.19 -14.62
CA LEU A 108 6.09 20.18 -13.59
C LEU A 108 7.04 20.12 -12.39
N LEU A 109 7.52 18.93 -12.05
CA LEU A 109 8.46 18.71 -10.93
C LEU A 109 9.91 18.88 -11.36
N GLY A 110 10.20 18.97 -12.66
CA GLY A 110 11.55 19.12 -13.19
C GLY A 110 12.45 17.90 -12.93
N ARG A 111 11.86 16.71 -12.77
CA ARG A 111 12.60 15.46 -12.57
C ARG A 111 11.94 14.32 -13.35
N ASN A 112 12.74 13.32 -13.71
CA ASN A 112 12.22 12.13 -14.37
C ASN A 112 11.42 11.27 -13.37
N ILE A 113 10.17 11.01 -13.69
CA ILE A 113 9.29 10.07 -12.99
C ILE A 113 9.03 8.91 -13.95
N ASN A 114 9.09 7.69 -13.46
CA ASN A 114 8.86 6.50 -14.27
C ASN A 114 8.02 5.47 -13.51
N LEU A 115 6.78 5.29 -13.93
CA LEU A 115 5.84 4.31 -13.36
C LEU A 115 5.77 3.00 -14.16
N GLN A 116 6.68 2.74 -15.12
CA GLN A 116 6.62 1.53 -15.93
C GLN A 116 6.65 0.27 -15.05
N LYS A 117 7.59 0.19 -14.11
CA LYS A 117 7.68 -0.94 -13.16
C LYS A 117 6.40 -1.10 -12.34
N ALA A 118 5.82 0.01 -11.87
CA ALA A 118 4.57 -0.02 -11.11
C ALA A 118 3.41 -0.58 -11.95
N ARG A 119 3.30 -0.17 -13.22
CA ARG A 119 2.29 -0.68 -14.16
C ARG A 119 2.48 -2.18 -14.45
N GLU A 120 3.71 -2.63 -14.65
CA GLU A 120 4.02 -4.06 -14.87
C GLU A 120 3.62 -4.91 -13.65
N LEU A 121 3.92 -4.45 -12.43
CA LEU A 121 3.54 -5.11 -11.19
C LEU A 121 2.01 -5.12 -10.98
N ALA A 122 1.33 -4.01 -11.28
CA ALA A 122 -0.13 -3.94 -11.23
C ALA A 122 -0.80 -4.92 -12.21
N LEU A 123 -0.25 -5.07 -13.41
CA LEU A 123 -0.71 -6.07 -14.40
C LEU A 123 -0.50 -7.51 -13.94
N ALA A 124 0.53 -7.76 -13.15
CA ALA A 124 0.82 -9.06 -12.56
C ALA A 124 0.08 -9.28 -11.23
N ASN A 125 -0.89 -8.43 -10.88
CA ASN A 125 -1.60 -8.42 -9.60
C ASN A 125 -0.69 -8.36 -8.35
N ASP A 126 0.58 -7.99 -8.52
CA ASP A 126 1.46 -7.67 -7.40
C ASP A 126 1.15 -6.25 -6.88
N VAL A 127 0.06 -6.18 -6.13
CA VAL A 127 -0.50 -4.92 -5.61
C VAL A 127 0.43 -4.25 -4.61
N GLU A 128 1.11 -5.05 -3.77
CA GLU A 128 2.11 -4.57 -2.80
C GLU A 128 3.32 -3.97 -3.52
N GLY A 129 3.89 -4.70 -4.48
CA GLY A 129 5.03 -4.24 -5.28
C GLY A 129 4.69 -3.03 -6.14
N ALA A 130 3.50 -2.99 -6.75
CA ALA A 130 3.03 -1.84 -7.52
C ALA A 130 2.95 -0.57 -6.65
N THR A 131 2.37 -0.69 -5.45
CA THR A 131 2.29 0.42 -4.49
C THR A 131 3.68 0.89 -4.07
N ALA A 132 4.59 -0.02 -3.72
CA ALA A 132 5.96 0.32 -3.35
C ALA A 132 6.69 1.05 -4.50
N ALA A 133 6.53 0.59 -5.74
CA ALA A 133 7.14 1.22 -6.91
C ALA A 133 6.60 2.64 -7.18
N VAL A 134 5.32 2.92 -6.88
CA VAL A 134 4.77 4.28 -6.91
C VAL A 134 5.38 5.13 -5.81
N VAL A 135 5.44 4.62 -4.59
CA VAL A 135 5.99 5.33 -3.42
C VAL A 135 7.45 5.74 -3.67
N GLU A 136 8.27 4.89 -4.28
CA GLU A 136 9.65 5.23 -4.69
C GLU A 136 9.71 6.48 -5.59
N GLN A 137 8.67 6.77 -6.38
CA GLN A 137 8.62 7.92 -7.28
C GLN A 137 8.13 9.20 -6.60
N LEU A 138 7.59 9.12 -5.39
CA LEU A 138 7.05 10.31 -4.70
C LEU A 138 8.14 11.26 -4.21
N GLY A 139 9.33 10.76 -3.94
CA GLY A 139 10.44 11.51 -3.39
C GLY A 139 10.38 11.63 -1.86
N SER A 140 11.37 12.30 -1.29
CA SER A 140 11.49 12.46 0.16
C SER A 140 10.51 13.47 0.76
N ALA A 141 10.32 13.42 2.08
CA ALA A 141 9.53 14.42 2.80
C ALA A 141 10.10 15.84 2.64
N GLU A 142 11.44 15.98 2.56
CA GLU A 142 12.07 17.26 2.34
C GLU A 142 11.77 17.83 0.94
N GLU A 143 11.78 16.98 -0.09
CA GLU A 143 11.40 17.37 -1.46
C GLU A 143 9.93 17.74 -1.52
N PHE A 144 9.04 16.91 -0.95
CA PHE A 144 7.61 17.19 -0.90
C PHE A 144 7.28 18.52 -0.22
N ASN A 145 7.97 18.85 0.88
CA ASN A 145 7.74 20.10 1.61
C ASN A 145 8.15 21.36 0.83
N LYS A 146 9.05 21.25 -0.14
CA LYS A 146 9.46 22.34 -1.03
C LYS A 146 8.49 22.57 -2.19
N LEU A 147 7.60 21.61 -2.46
CA LEU A 147 6.63 21.71 -3.55
C LEU A 147 5.55 22.76 -3.25
N ASN A 148 5.16 23.50 -4.27
CA ASN A 148 3.98 24.36 -4.21
C ASN A 148 2.67 23.54 -4.31
N ALA A 149 1.52 24.18 -4.10
CA ALA A 149 0.23 23.52 -4.06
C ALA A 149 -0.11 22.75 -5.37
N ILE A 150 0.25 23.32 -6.54
CA ILE A 150 -0.01 22.70 -7.84
C ILE A 150 0.86 21.47 -8.03
N GLN A 151 2.13 21.56 -7.65
CA GLN A 151 3.07 20.42 -7.73
C GLN A 151 2.67 19.27 -6.81
N ARG A 152 2.22 19.58 -5.58
CA ARG A 152 1.69 18.56 -4.65
C ARG A 152 0.45 17.90 -5.20
N GLN A 153 -0.46 18.68 -5.81
CA GLN A 153 -1.66 18.11 -6.42
C GLN A 153 -1.29 17.17 -7.59
N LYS A 154 -0.37 17.59 -8.48
CA LYS A 154 0.07 16.75 -9.60
C LYS A 154 0.78 15.48 -9.16
N LEU A 155 1.54 15.53 -8.08
CA LEU A 155 2.16 14.34 -7.51
C LEU A 155 1.12 13.40 -6.88
N ALA A 156 0.05 13.95 -6.29
CA ALA A 156 -1.07 13.16 -5.78
C ALA A 156 -1.89 12.53 -6.92
N ASP A 157 -2.20 13.31 -7.97
CA ASP A 157 -2.90 12.84 -9.17
C ASP A 157 -2.13 11.68 -9.84
N LEU A 158 -0.79 11.79 -9.92
CA LEU A 158 0.10 10.75 -10.43
C LEU A 158 -0.06 9.42 -9.67
N ALA A 159 -0.17 9.50 -8.36
CA ALA A 159 -0.35 8.33 -7.50
C ALA A 159 -1.82 7.86 -7.40
N GLY A 160 -2.77 8.59 -7.97
CA GLY A 160 -4.20 8.34 -7.81
C GLY A 160 -4.71 8.61 -6.39
N LEU A 161 -4.04 9.49 -5.64
CA LEU A 161 -4.29 9.74 -4.23
C LEU A 161 -4.71 11.19 -3.97
N GLU A 162 -5.28 11.41 -2.78
CA GLU A 162 -5.43 12.76 -2.24
C GLU A 162 -4.07 13.30 -1.70
N VAL A 163 -3.87 14.61 -1.75
CA VAL A 163 -2.65 15.25 -1.20
C VAL A 163 -2.44 14.90 0.28
N SER A 164 -3.52 14.74 1.03
CA SER A 164 -3.47 14.33 2.44
C SER A 164 -2.91 12.92 2.65
N ALA A 165 -3.29 11.97 1.80
CA ALA A 165 -2.77 10.61 1.81
C ALA A 165 -1.28 10.59 1.41
N LEU A 166 -0.93 11.32 0.36
CA LEU A 166 0.46 11.51 -0.06
C LEU A 166 1.34 12.07 1.06
N SER A 167 0.85 13.09 1.78
CA SER A 167 1.56 13.67 2.93
C SER A 167 1.81 12.63 4.04
N LYS A 168 0.85 11.73 4.30
CA LYS A 168 1.04 10.65 5.27
C LYS A 168 2.16 9.70 4.86
N ILE A 169 2.19 9.26 3.58
CA ILE A 169 3.22 8.37 3.05
C ILE A 169 4.61 8.95 3.28
N VAL A 170 4.87 10.15 2.76
CA VAL A 170 6.22 10.76 2.84
C VAL A 170 6.67 11.04 4.28
N ASN A 171 5.74 11.32 5.20
CA ASN A 171 6.06 11.50 6.60
C ASN A 171 6.34 10.15 7.31
N LYS A 172 5.61 9.09 6.99
CA LYS A 172 5.85 7.75 7.52
C LYS A 172 7.19 7.18 7.08
N GLU A 173 7.58 7.37 5.82
CA GLU A 173 8.91 7.01 5.33
C GLU A 173 10.02 7.76 6.09
N LYS A 174 9.83 9.05 6.34
CA LYS A 174 10.78 9.83 7.13
C LYS A 174 10.92 9.30 8.56
N GLU A 175 9.80 8.97 9.23
CA GLU A 175 9.82 8.36 10.56
C GLU A 175 10.59 7.03 10.57
N ALA A 176 10.36 6.16 9.59
CA ALA A 176 11.02 4.87 9.45
C ALA A 176 12.54 5.02 9.23
N LEU A 177 12.97 5.95 8.36
CA LEU A 177 14.37 6.26 8.11
C LEU A 177 15.06 6.83 9.36
N THR A 178 14.38 7.72 10.10
CA THR A 178 14.92 8.30 11.34
C THR A 178 15.11 7.24 12.41
N LEU A 179 14.14 6.33 12.57
CA LEU A 179 14.21 5.23 13.52
C LEU A 179 15.35 4.25 13.18
N SER A 180 15.49 3.87 11.91
CA SER A 180 16.54 2.96 11.46
C SER A 180 17.95 3.55 11.68
N SER A 181 18.11 4.85 11.42
CA SER A 181 19.38 5.56 11.65
C SER A 181 19.72 5.68 13.14
N ALA A 182 18.72 5.86 13.99
CA ALA A 182 18.91 5.89 15.45
C ALA A 182 19.32 4.52 16.01
N LEU A 183 18.67 3.43 15.52
CA LEU A 183 19.01 2.06 15.90
C LEU A 183 20.44 1.67 15.46
N SER A 184 20.83 2.06 14.24
CA SER A 184 22.19 1.81 13.73
C SER A 184 23.27 2.50 14.57
N LYS A 185 23.01 3.71 15.06
CA LYS A 185 23.93 4.42 15.95
C LYS A 185 24.05 3.72 17.32
N GLN A 186 22.95 3.25 17.89
CA GLN A 186 23.00 2.50 19.15
C GLN A 186 23.76 1.18 19.04
N GLN A 187 23.74 0.50 17.89
CA GLN A 187 24.50 -0.72 17.67
C GLN A 187 26.01 -0.47 17.57
N VAL A 188 26.43 0.68 17.05
CA VAL A 188 27.88 1.04 16.97
C VAL A 188 28.47 1.35 18.35
N ASP A 189 27.68 1.90 19.26
CA ASP A 189 28.12 2.26 20.62
C ASP A 189 28.22 1.06 21.59
N ILE A 190 27.84 -0.14 21.18
CA ILE A 190 27.82 -1.36 22.02
C ILE A 190 28.99 -2.32 21.70
N ILE A 191 29.80 -2.03 20.71
CA ILE A 191 30.98 -2.87 20.37
C ILE A 191 32.20 -2.26 21.08
N PRO A 192 32.73 -2.95 22.13
CA PRO A 192 33.93 -2.51 22.82
C PRO A 192 35.19 -2.69 21.95
#